data_6f0332383f571ece0d474faf6ccd87da
#
_entry.id   6f0332383f571ece0d474faf6ccd87da
#
_cell.length_a   1.000
_cell.length_b   1.000
_cell.length_c   1.000
_cell.angle_alpha   90.00
_cell.angle_beta   90.00
_cell.angle_gamma   90.00
#
_symmetry.space_group_name_H-M   'P 1'
#
loop_
_entity.id
_entity.type
_entity.pdbx_description
1 polymer ?
#
loop_
_entity_poly.entity_id
_entity_poly.type
_entity_poly.pdbx_seq_one_letter_code
_entity_poly.pdbx_strand_id
1 'polypeptide(L)'
;MKPLLFLFGLFVVLTAGAQSARDPLFISFDGTRIHYDILGEGKPVVLLHGFISNSESWKRAPVRQALAEAGFRVITLDLRGNGLSDKPHTAEAYERNAELKDVMSLMKFLGVGTYDVVGYSRGAILAAKLLTMDKQIHKAVMGGMGLDFSDPNWYRRKNFHEALTKPGSHPELQSAVDYAKKSGADTVALARMQEFQPVTTPEELAKITVPLLVINGDKDTDNGEPKALVDAIPGAKLVIVPGDHGGAMRTPEFAKAVVDFLTK
;
A
#
# COMPACT_ATOMS: atom_id res chain seq x y z
N MET A 1 -21.40 -27.79 71.75
CA MET A 1 -21.93 -27.62 70.38
C MET A 1 -21.36 -26.34 69.81
N LYS A 2 -20.46 -26.36 68.87
CA LYS A 2 -19.88 -25.19 68.19
C LYS A 2 -20.60 -25.04 66.85
N PRO A 3 -21.04 -23.83 66.43
CA PRO A 3 -21.65 -23.66 65.12
C PRO A 3 -20.53 -23.55 64.08
N LEU A 4 -20.73 -24.28 62.98
CA LEU A 4 -19.90 -24.29 61.76
C LEU A 4 -20.38 -23.15 60.85
N LEU A 5 -19.53 -22.10 60.66
CA LEU A 5 -19.80 -21.02 59.73
C LEU A 5 -19.41 -21.50 58.31
N PHE A 6 -20.44 -21.59 57.42
CA PHE A 6 -20.20 -21.75 55.99
C PHE A 6 -19.96 -20.36 55.36
N LEU A 7 -18.74 -20.15 54.87
CA LEU A 7 -18.42 -18.99 54.00
C LEU A 7 -18.85 -19.35 52.54
N PHE A 8 -19.86 -18.68 52.04
CA PHE A 8 -20.21 -18.72 50.64
C PHE A 8 -19.33 -17.73 49.87
N GLY A 9 -18.35 -18.24 49.15
CA GLY A 9 -17.53 -17.44 48.24
C GLY A 9 -18.35 -17.10 46.96
N LEU A 10 -18.64 -15.81 46.80
CA LEU A 10 -19.28 -15.28 45.58
C LEU A 10 -18.21 -15.22 44.46
N PHE A 11 -18.25 -16.16 43.52
CA PHE A 11 -17.45 -16.12 42.29
C PHE A 11 -18.10 -15.12 41.32
N VAL A 12 -17.55 -13.91 41.22
CA VAL A 12 -17.90 -12.98 40.15
C VAL A 12 -17.17 -13.42 38.88
N VAL A 13 -17.87 -14.05 37.96
CA VAL A 13 -17.40 -14.31 36.60
C VAL A 13 -17.46 -13.02 35.84
N LEU A 14 -16.36 -12.31 35.70
CA LEU A 14 -16.20 -11.21 34.74
C LEU A 14 -16.24 -11.80 33.33
N THR A 15 -17.40 -11.76 32.70
CA THR A 15 -17.50 -11.95 31.25
C THR A 15 -16.85 -10.75 30.58
N ALA A 16 -15.63 -10.93 30.09
CA ALA A 16 -15.03 -9.99 29.14
C ALA A 16 -15.95 -9.95 27.90
N GLY A 17 -16.77 -8.92 27.82
CA GLY A 17 -17.55 -8.64 26.64
C GLY A 17 -16.59 -8.51 25.47
N ALA A 18 -16.75 -9.35 24.45
CA ALA A 18 -16.05 -9.18 23.18
C ALA A 18 -16.47 -7.82 22.62
N GLN A 19 -15.61 -6.83 22.81
CA GLN A 19 -15.75 -5.52 22.19
C GLN A 19 -15.64 -5.79 20.69
N SER A 20 -16.71 -5.62 19.93
CA SER A 20 -16.67 -5.65 18.47
C SER A 20 -15.54 -4.72 18.05
N ALA A 21 -14.47 -5.30 17.54
CA ALA A 21 -13.33 -4.55 17.07
C ALA A 21 -13.85 -3.64 15.94
N ARG A 22 -14.02 -2.35 16.24
CA ARG A 22 -14.23 -1.36 15.18
C ARG A 22 -12.95 -1.38 14.35
N ASP A 23 -13.10 -1.41 13.03
CA ASP A 23 -11.97 -1.34 12.13
C ASP A 23 -11.06 -0.17 12.54
N PRO A 24 -9.75 -0.39 12.75
CA PRO A 24 -8.89 0.63 13.30
C PRO A 24 -8.76 1.80 12.32
N LEU A 25 -9.09 2.99 12.81
CA LEU A 25 -8.97 4.26 12.09
C LEU A 25 -7.91 5.12 12.76
N PHE A 26 -6.99 5.64 11.96
CA PHE A 26 -5.99 6.61 12.37
C PHE A 26 -6.38 7.99 11.82
N ILE A 27 -6.26 9.04 12.62
CA ILE A 27 -6.45 10.43 12.19
C ILE A 27 -5.10 10.98 11.73
N SER A 28 -5.00 11.28 10.45
CA SER A 28 -3.78 11.78 9.84
C SER A 28 -3.51 13.26 10.16
N PHE A 29 -2.41 13.77 9.64
CA PHE A 29 -1.86 15.11 9.91
C PHE A 29 -2.82 16.28 9.57
N ASP A 30 -3.78 16.04 8.69
CA ASP A 30 -4.77 17.03 8.21
C ASP A 30 -6.21 16.71 8.65
N GLY A 31 -6.40 15.73 9.54
CA GLY A 31 -7.70 15.28 10.01
C GLY A 31 -8.35 14.17 9.17
N THR A 32 -7.75 13.78 8.04
CA THR A 32 -8.24 12.67 7.21
C THR A 32 -8.16 11.37 8.00
N ARG A 33 -9.25 10.61 8.03
CA ARG A 33 -9.29 9.29 8.68
C ARG A 33 -8.77 8.24 7.72
N ILE A 34 -7.75 7.51 8.16
CA ILE A 34 -7.11 6.44 7.40
C ILE A 34 -7.40 5.11 8.08
N HIS A 35 -8.05 4.22 7.36
CA HIS A 35 -8.24 2.83 7.77
C HIS A 35 -6.94 2.05 7.60
N TYR A 36 -6.61 1.23 8.60
CA TYR A 36 -5.46 0.34 8.54
C TYR A 36 -5.78 -0.99 9.22
N ASP A 37 -4.95 -1.99 8.97
CA ASP A 37 -5.06 -3.32 9.58
C ASP A 37 -3.65 -3.87 9.81
N ILE A 38 -3.49 -4.67 10.86
CA ILE A 38 -2.21 -5.26 11.25
C ILE A 38 -2.37 -6.76 11.36
N LEU A 39 -1.40 -7.51 10.81
CA LEU A 39 -1.30 -8.96 10.94
C LEU A 39 0.11 -9.33 11.40
N GLY A 40 0.18 -10.24 12.38
CA GLY A 40 1.45 -10.70 12.92
C GLY A 40 2.14 -9.71 13.84
N GLU A 41 3.30 -10.11 14.34
CA GLU A 41 4.16 -9.36 15.25
C GLU A 41 5.61 -9.44 14.76
N GLY A 42 6.46 -8.49 15.20
CA GLY A 42 7.89 -8.46 14.86
C GLY A 42 8.29 -7.28 13.99
N LYS A 43 9.17 -7.50 13.01
CA LYS A 43 9.72 -6.44 12.16
C LYS A 43 8.62 -5.77 11.33
N PRO A 44 8.44 -4.43 11.39
CA PRO A 44 7.36 -3.78 10.66
C PRO A 44 7.58 -3.77 9.15
N VAL A 45 6.51 -4.06 8.39
CA VAL A 45 6.45 -3.87 6.95
C VAL A 45 5.10 -3.25 6.57
N VAL A 46 5.11 -2.18 5.78
CA VAL A 46 3.89 -1.55 5.27
C VAL A 46 3.64 -1.94 3.82
N LEU A 47 2.38 -2.30 3.50
CA LEU A 47 1.97 -2.69 2.16
C LEU A 47 1.08 -1.60 1.54
N LEU A 48 1.51 -1.05 0.39
CA LEU A 48 0.84 0.02 -0.35
C LEU A 48 0.13 -0.56 -1.59
N HIS A 49 -1.20 -0.46 -1.64
CA HIS A 49 -2.01 -1.02 -2.73
C HIS A 49 -1.98 -0.17 -4.01
N GLY A 50 -2.44 -0.76 -5.13
CA GLY A 50 -2.52 -0.12 -6.44
C GLY A 50 -3.69 0.84 -6.62
N PHE A 51 -3.81 1.39 -7.85
CA PHE A 51 -4.92 2.24 -8.26
C PHE A 51 -6.23 1.43 -8.38
N ILE A 52 -7.37 2.05 -8.12
CA ILE A 52 -8.71 1.41 -8.08
C ILE A 52 -8.67 0.14 -7.20
N SER A 53 -8.06 0.24 -6.03
CA SER A 53 -7.85 -0.88 -5.12
C SER A 53 -7.95 -0.39 -3.66
N ASN A 54 -7.74 -1.29 -2.72
CA ASN A 54 -7.70 -1.02 -1.28
C ASN A 54 -6.90 -2.14 -0.57
N SER A 55 -6.83 -2.11 0.75
CA SER A 55 -6.12 -3.09 1.57
C SER A 55 -6.58 -4.54 1.39
N GLU A 56 -7.84 -4.76 0.95
CA GLU A 56 -8.38 -6.10 0.68
C GLU A 56 -7.62 -6.83 -0.45
N SER A 57 -6.96 -6.09 -1.36
CA SER A 57 -6.10 -6.70 -2.39
C SER A 57 -4.94 -7.48 -1.76
N TRP A 58 -4.36 -6.95 -0.68
CA TRP A 58 -3.30 -7.60 0.07
C TRP A 58 -3.80 -8.77 0.93
N LYS A 59 -5.01 -8.69 1.49
CA LYS A 59 -5.62 -9.80 2.24
C LYS A 59 -5.86 -11.01 1.35
N ARG A 60 -6.15 -10.79 0.06
CA ARG A 60 -6.32 -11.86 -0.94
C ARG A 60 -5.02 -12.35 -1.58
N ALA A 61 -3.91 -11.65 -1.38
CA ALA A 61 -2.61 -12.02 -1.91
C ALA A 61 -1.83 -12.85 -0.88
N PRO A 62 -1.17 -13.96 -1.28
CA PRO A 62 -0.41 -14.82 -0.37
C PRO A 62 0.68 -14.09 0.41
N VAL A 63 1.24 -13.03 -0.15
CA VAL A 63 2.39 -12.31 0.42
C VAL A 63 2.11 -11.74 1.82
N ARG A 64 0.89 -11.28 2.11
CA ARG A 64 0.54 -10.73 3.42
C ARG A 64 0.65 -11.79 4.52
N GLN A 65 0.08 -12.96 4.27
CA GLN A 65 0.14 -14.07 5.20
C GLN A 65 1.56 -14.63 5.33
N ALA A 66 2.26 -14.81 4.21
CA ALA A 66 3.63 -15.30 4.19
C ALA A 66 4.61 -14.40 4.97
N LEU A 67 4.45 -13.08 4.89
CA LEU A 67 5.24 -12.13 5.68
C LEU A 67 4.94 -12.27 7.18
N ALA A 68 3.67 -12.40 7.58
CA ALA A 68 3.32 -12.60 8.99
C ALA A 68 3.91 -13.92 9.54
N GLU A 69 3.83 -14.99 8.77
CA GLU A 69 4.44 -16.30 9.11
C GLU A 69 5.97 -16.23 9.18
N ALA A 70 6.59 -15.34 8.41
CA ALA A 70 8.02 -15.07 8.45
C ALA A 70 8.46 -14.12 9.59
N GLY A 71 7.54 -13.76 10.50
CA GLY A 71 7.84 -12.93 11.68
C GLY A 71 7.81 -11.43 11.43
N PHE A 72 7.02 -10.97 10.44
CA PHE A 72 6.79 -9.55 10.23
C PHE A 72 5.48 -9.09 10.88
N ARG A 73 5.49 -7.87 11.39
CA ARG A 73 4.29 -7.08 11.70
C ARG A 73 3.83 -6.39 10.41
N VAL A 74 2.89 -7.00 9.72
CA VAL A 74 2.41 -6.55 8.42
C VAL A 74 1.32 -5.50 8.59
N ILE A 75 1.58 -4.27 8.16
CA ILE A 75 0.68 -3.14 8.24
C ILE A 75 0.13 -2.88 6.83
N THR A 76 -1.19 -2.97 6.68
CA THR A 76 -1.88 -2.57 5.46
C THR A 76 -2.74 -1.35 5.75
N LEU A 77 -2.91 -0.46 4.79
CA LEU A 77 -3.80 0.69 4.93
C LEU A 77 -4.61 0.86 3.66
N ASP A 78 -5.79 1.45 3.79
CA ASP A 78 -6.49 2.04 2.67
C ASP A 78 -5.94 3.45 2.47
N LEU A 79 -5.25 3.70 1.37
CA LEU A 79 -4.77 5.04 1.03
C LEU A 79 -5.95 6.01 0.99
N ARG A 80 -5.76 7.29 1.37
CA ARG A 80 -6.83 8.30 1.28
C ARG A 80 -7.52 8.23 -0.09
N GLY A 81 -8.82 8.38 -0.13
CA GLY A 81 -9.62 8.22 -1.33
C GLY A 81 -10.04 6.78 -1.65
N ASN A 82 -9.60 5.78 -0.88
CA ASN A 82 -9.89 4.35 -1.15
C ASN A 82 -10.49 3.65 0.07
N GLY A 83 -11.11 2.50 -0.19
CA GLY A 83 -11.57 1.56 0.82
C GLY A 83 -12.43 2.20 1.91
N LEU A 84 -12.06 1.99 3.17
CA LEU A 84 -12.71 2.53 4.36
C LEU A 84 -12.11 3.86 4.84
N SER A 85 -11.04 4.34 4.20
CA SER A 85 -10.49 5.68 4.45
C SER A 85 -11.39 6.78 3.92
N ASP A 86 -11.24 7.99 4.47
CA ASP A 86 -11.93 9.18 3.96
C ASP A 86 -11.56 9.45 2.49
N LYS A 87 -12.52 10.01 1.76
CA LYS A 87 -12.44 10.28 0.33
C LYS A 87 -12.64 11.78 0.06
N PRO A 88 -11.72 12.64 0.49
CA PRO A 88 -11.85 14.07 0.22
C PRO A 88 -11.87 14.34 -1.28
N HIS A 89 -12.64 15.34 -1.71
CA HIS A 89 -12.77 15.73 -3.12
C HIS A 89 -11.95 16.97 -3.48
N THR A 90 -11.40 17.67 -2.49
CA THR A 90 -10.63 18.88 -2.71
C THR A 90 -9.21 18.58 -3.18
N ALA A 91 -8.62 19.49 -3.96
CA ALA A 91 -7.25 19.40 -4.44
C ALA A 91 -6.24 19.40 -3.27
N GLU A 92 -6.45 20.30 -2.31
CA GLU A 92 -5.58 20.50 -1.14
C GLU A 92 -5.35 19.23 -0.35
N ALA A 93 -6.35 18.32 -0.33
CA ALA A 93 -6.26 17.05 0.38
C ALA A 93 -5.30 16.04 -0.27
N TYR A 94 -4.85 16.26 -1.51
CA TYR A 94 -3.94 15.37 -2.22
C TYR A 94 -2.60 16.01 -2.56
N GLU A 95 -2.51 17.33 -2.45
CA GLU A 95 -1.28 18.07 -2.72
C GLU A 95 -0.13 17.70 -1.78
N ARG A 96 1.09 18.06 -2.20
CA ARG A 96 2.31 18.01 -1.37
C ARG A 96 2.57 16.62 -0.78
N ASN A 97 2.33 15.59 -1.59
CA ASN A 97 2.54 14.19 -1.20
C ASN A 97 1.70 13.77 0.03
N ALA A 98 0.45 14.18 0.10
CA ALA A 98 -0.42 13.92 1.25
C ALA A 98 -0.54 12.42 1.58
N GLU A 99 -0.67 11.56 0.58
CA GLU A 99 -0.72 10.09 0.79
C GLU A 99 0.54 9.54 1.46
N LEU A 100 1.70 10.08 1.12
CA LEU A 100 2.97 9.66 1.74
C LEU A 100 3.08 10.15 3.19
N LYS A 101 2.58 11.35 3.46
CA LYS A 101 2.48 11.88 4.82
C LYS A 101 1.52 11.06 5.68
N ASP A 102 0.46 10.47 5.10
CA ASP A 102 -0.41 9.52 5.81
C ASP A 102 0.39 8.30 6.27
N VAL A 103 1.17 7.71 5.37
CA VAL A 103 2.02 6.54 5.69
C VAL A 103 2.99 6.89 6.81
N MET A 104 3.76 7.99 6.66
CA MET A 104 4.74 8.42 7.66
C MET A 104 4.08 8.72 9.02
N SER A 105 2.91 9.37 8.99
CA SER A 105 2.15 9.71 10.21
C SER A 105 1.59 8.46 10.89
N LEU A 106 1.12 7.48 10.10
CA LEU A 106 0.66 6.19 10.62
C LEU A 106 1.82 5.42 11.29
N MET A 107 3.00 5.36 10.65
CA MET A 107 4.17 4.71 11.25
C MET A 107 4.54 5.37 12.58
N LYS A 108 4.54 6.69 12.63
CA LYS A 108 4.77 7.45 13.87
C LYS A 108 3.71 7.17 14.94
N PHE A 109 2.43 7.14 14.58
CA PHE A 109 1.31 6.83 15.48
C PHE A 109 1.44 5.42 16.08
N LEU A 110 1.89 4.44 15.28
CA LEU A 110 2.09 3.06 15.70
C LEU A 110 3.41 2.85 16.49
N GLY A 111 4.18 3.91 16.72
CA GLY A 111 5.48 3.83 17.40
C GLY A 111 6.55 3.08 16.60
N VAL A 112 6.41 3.03 15.27
CA VAL A 112 7.33 2.35 14.37
C VAL A 112 8.51 3.27 14.05
N GLY A 113 9.73 2.86 14.41
CA GLY A 113 10.95 3.60 14.12
C GLY A 113 11.50 3.26 12.72
N THR A 114 11.85 1.99 12.51
CA THR A 114 12.37 1.51 11.22
C THR A 114 11.43 0.46 10.65
N TYR A 115 11.19 0.50 9.33
CA TYR A 115 10.26 -0.42 8.67
C TYR A 115 10.66 -0.71 7.23
N ASP A 116 10.10 -1.78 6.67
CA ASP A 116 10.20 -2.11 5.25
C ASP A 116 8.92 -1.66 4.52
N VAL A 117 9.01 -1.40 3.22
CA VAL A 117 7.86 -1.03 2.38
C VAL A 117 7.71 -1.96 1.19
N VAL A 118 6.49 -2.39 0.91
CA VAL A 118 6.13 -3.13 -0.30
C VAL A 118 5.01 -2.37 -1.00
N GLY A 119 5.25 -1.90 -2.21
CA GLY A 119 4.24 -1.26 -3.04
C GLY A 119 3.96 -2.07 -4.31
N TYR A 120 2.71 -2.10 -4.77
CA TYR A 120 2.33 -2.72 -6.03
C TYR A 120 1.63 -1.73 -6.95
N SER A 121 2.01 -1.72 -8.24
CA SER A 121 1.44 -0.79 -9.23
C SER A 121 1.57 0.67 -8.74
N ARG A 122 0.48 1.42 -8.62
CA ARG A 122 0.53 2.77 -8.05
C ARG A 122 1.17 2.80 -6.64
N GLY A 123 1.00 1.76 -5.84
CA GLY A 123 1.69 1.63 -4.55
C GLY A 123 3.21 1.60 -4.68
N ALA A 124 3.75 1.06 -5.78
CA ALA A 124 5.18 1.12 -6.08
C ALA A 124 5.66 2.54 -6.41
N ILE A 125 4.83 3.32 -7.11
CA ILE A 125 5.11 4.77 -7.37
C ILE A 125 5.19 5.53 -6.04
N LEU A 126 4.25 5.27 -5.14
CA LEU A 126 4.26 5.87 -3.80
C LEU A 126 5.49 5.43 -2.99
N ALA A 127 5.85 4.14 -3.05
CA ALA A 127 7.04 3.63 -2.39
C ALA A 127 8.32 4.31 -2.90
N ALA A 128 8.47 4.49 -4.22
CA ALA A 128 9.60 5.20 -4.81
C ALA A 128 9.75 6.63 -4.24
N LYS A 129 8.65 7.39 -4.20
CA LYS A 129 8.71 8.75 -3.64
C LYS A 129 8.93 8.75 -2.14
N LEU A 130 8.33 7.80 -1.42
CA LEU A 130 8.49 7.67 0.02
C LEU A 130 9.97 7.44 0.39
N LEU A 131 10.72 6.66 -0.39
CA LEU A 131 12.15 6.43 -0.22
C LEU A 131 12.99 7.72 -0.30
N THR A 132 12.50 8.74 -0.99
CA THR A 132 13.17 10.06 -1.03
C THR A 132 12.85 10.95 0.18
N MET A 133 11.78 10.64 0.90
CA MET A 133 11.22 11.47 1.97
C MET A 133 11.47 10.90 3.37
N ASP A 134 11.41 9.56 3.52
CA ASP A 134 11.50 8.89 4.82
C ASP A 134 12.79 8.08 4.95
N LYS A 135 13.63 8.49 5.89
CA LYS A 135 14.91 7.83 6.21
C LYS A 135 14.76 6.60 7.12
N GLN A 136 13.55 6.32 7.58
CA GLN A 136 13.26 5.17 8.45
C GLN A 136 13.05 3.88 7.64
N ILE A 137 12.96 3.95 6.32
CA ILE A 137 12.79 2.77 5.47
C ILE A 137 14.12 2.01 5.38
N HIS A 138 14.07 0.71 5.74
CA HIS A 138 15.23 -0.16 5.74
C HIS A 138 15.38 -0.94 4.43
N LYS A 139 14.28 -1.49 3.88
CA LYS A 139 14.22 -2.17 2.57
C LYS A 139 12.94 -1.83 1.84
N ALA A 140 12.96 -1.94 0.51
CA ALA A 140 11.80 -1.68 -0.31
C ALA A 140 11.58 -2.74 -1.38
N VAL A 141 10.30 -3.01 -1.68
CA VAL A 141 9.88 -3.83 -2.83
C VAL A 141 8.92 -3.01 -3.68
N MET A 142 9.18 -2.93 -4.97
CA MET A 142 8.34 -2.29 -5.98
C MET A 142 7.84 -3.35 -6.96
N GLY A 143 6.54 -3.64 -6.93
CA GLY A 143 5.93 -4.64 -7.80
C GLY A 143 5.07 -4.02 -8.91
N GLY A 144 5.05 -4.64 -10.10
CA GLY A 144 4.17 -4.28 -11.21
C GLY A 144 4.43 -2.89 -11.79
N MET A 145 5.70 -2.46 -11.85
CA MET A 145 6.07 -1.12 -12.31
C MET A 145 7.42 -1.13 -13.05
N GLY A 146 7.48 -0.44 -14.18
CA GLY A 146 8.70 -0.04 -14.87
C GLY A 146 9.07 1.41 -14.57
N LEU A 147 9.89 2.02 -15.41
CA LEU A 147 10.45 3.37 -15.19
C LEU A 147 9.51 4.51 -15.58
N ASP A 148 8.50 4.28 -16.39
CA ASP A 148 7.70 5.32 -17.06
C ASP A 148 7.08 6.35 -16.11
N PHE A 149 6.77 5.96 -14.87
CA PHE A 149 6.20 6.86 -13.86
C PHE A 149 7.15 7.99 -13.43
N SER A 150 8.43 7.87 -13.71
CA SER A 150 9.43 8.89 -13.38
C SER A 150 9.36 10.11 -14.31
N ASP A 151 8.67 10.01 -15.46
CA ASP A 151 8.39 11.12 -16.34
C ASP A 151 7.19 11.94 -15.78
N PRO A 152 7.37 13.23 -15.46
CA PRO A 152 6.26 14.10 -15.05
C PRO A 152 5.18 14.22 -16.13
N ASN A 153 5.50 13.92 -17.37
CA ASN A 153 4.58 13.93 -18.51
C ASN A 153 3.99 12.56 -18.84
N TRP A 154 4.21 11.56 -18.02
CA TRP A 154 3.70 10.21 -18.25
C TRP A 154 2.21 10.22 -18.59
N TYR A 155 1.91 9.81 -19.85
CA TYR A 155 0.60 9.94 -20.45
C TYR A 155 -0.48 9.14 -19.69
N ARG A 156 -0.14 7.96 -19.16
CA ARG A 156 -1.07 7.08 -18.45
C ARG A 156 -1.74 7.79 -17.25
N ARG A 157 -0.98 8.57 -16.48
CA ARG A 157 -1.53 9.37 -15.39
C ARG A 157 -2.52 10.41 -15.88
N LYS A 158 -2.17 11.15 -16.95
CA LYS A 158 -3.02 12.19 -17.53
C LYS A 158 -4.29 11.58 -18.12
N ASN A 159 -4.15 10.48 -18.87
CA ASN A 159 -5.29 9.80 -19.50
C ASN A 159 -6.28 9.25 -18.46
N PHE A 160 -5.80 8.66 -17.36
CA PHE A 160 -6.69 8.23 -16.26
C PHE A 160 -7.40 9.40 -15.60
N HIS A 161 -6.71 10.53 -15.33
CA HIS A 161 -7.35 11.72 -14.80
C HIS A 161 -8.46 12.23 -15.76
N GLU A 162 -8.18 12.31 -17.04
CA GLU A 162 -9.16 12.73 -18.04
C GLU A 162 -10.32 11.74 -18.20
N ALA A 163 -10.05 10.43 -18.24
CA ALA A 163 -11.10 9.42 -18.31
C ALA A 163 -12.09 9.47 -17.15
N LEU A 164 -11.59 9.82 -15.95
CA LEU A 164 -12.41 9.94 -14.75
C LEU A 164 -13.19 11.27 -14.67
N THR A 165 -12.67 12.34 -15.29
CA THR A 165 -13.25 13.69 -15.21
C THR A 165 -14.04 14.09 -16.45
N LYS A 166 -13.74 13.49 -17.62
CA LYS A 166 -14.33 13.79 -18.92
C LYS A 166 -14.83 12.50 -19.56
N PRO A 167 -16.08 12.07 -19.31
CA PRO A 167 -16.61 10.81 -19.86
C PRO A 167 -16.40 10.69 -21.38
N GLY A 168 -15.88 9.55 -21.82
CA GLY A 168 -15.63 9.26 -23.23
C GLY A 168 -14.33 9.84 -23.82
N SER A 169 -13.52 10.56 -23.05
CA SER A 169 -12.24 11.13 -23.54
C SER A 169 -11.20 10.06 -23.86
N HIS A 170 -11.25 8.92 -23.16
CA HIS A 170 -10.30 7.81 -23.27
C HIS A 170 -11.05 6.46 -23.37
N PRO A 171 -11.54 6.07 -24.56
CA PRO A 171 -12.28 4.81 -24.74
C PRO A 171 -11.49 3.57 -24.31
N GLU A 172 -10.17 3.59 -24.47
CA GLU A 172 -9.25 2.52 -24.06
C GLU A 172 -9.22 2.28 -22.55
N LEU A 173 -9.58 3.29 -21.74
CA LEU A 173 -9.66 3.22 -20.28
C LEU A 173 -11.08 3.01 -19.75
N GLN A 174 -12.09 2.93 -20.64
CA GLN A 174 -13.49 2.84 -20.24
C GLN A 174 -13.77 1.64 -19.34
N SER A 175 -13.17 0.49 -19.63
CA SER A 175 -13.32 -0.71 -18.80
C SER A 175 -12.80 -0.52 -17.37
N ALA A 176 -11.72 0.23 -17.20
CA ALA A 176 -11.18 0.56 -15.87
C ALA A 176 -12.08 1.55 -15.12
N VAL A 177 -12.63 2.54 -15.82
CA VAL A 177 -13.61 3.49 -15.24
C VAL A 177 -14.89 2.78 -14.81
N ASP A 178 -15.40 1.86 -15.64
CA ASP A 178 -16.59 1.07 -15.33
C ASP A 178 -16.34 0.12 -14.14
N TYR A 179 -15.15 -0.47 -14.09
CA TYR A 179 -14.74 -1.26 -12.94
C TYR A 179 -14.68 -0.42 -11.66
N ALA A 180 -14.12 0.79 -11.71
CA ALA A 180 -14.09 1.69 -10.57
C ALA A 180 -15.50 1.99 -10.04
N LYS A 181 -16.42 2.36 -10.94
CA LYS A 181 -17.83 2.61 -10.59
C LYS A 181 -18.50 1.38 -10.01
N LYS A 182 -18.34 0.21 -10.64
CA LYS A 182 -18.95 -1.06 -10.21
C LYS A 182 -18.42 -1.54 -8.85
N SER A 183 -17.14 -1.28 -8.56
CA SER A 183 -16.51 -1.62 -7.28
C SER A 183 -16.86 -0.64 -6.15
N GLY A 184 -17.62 0.42 -6.42
CA GLY A 184 -17.96 1.45 -5.46
C GLY A 184 -16.82 2.40 -5.12
N ALA A 185 -15.77 2.45 -5.96
CA ALA A 185 -14.68 3.39 -5.78
C ALA A 185 -15.15 4.83 -6.07
N ASP A 186 -14.65 5.78 -5.29
CA ASP A 186 -14.95 7.20 -5.47
C ASP A 186 -14.15 7.77 -6.64
N THR A 187 -14.83 7.98 -7.78
CA THR A 187 -14.16 8.42 -9.01
C THR A 187 -13.60 9.84 -8.93
N VAL A 188 -14.16 10.70 -8.06
CA VAL A 188 -13.61 12.05 -7.83
C VAL A 188 -12.31 11.96 -7.07
N ALA A 189 -12.28 11.18 -5.99
CA ALA A 189 -11.05 10.91 -5.24
C ALA A 189 -9.98 10.24 -6.11
N LEU A 190 -10.37 9.25 -6.95
CA LEU A 190 -9.46 8.63 -7.91
C LEU A 190 -8.87 9.63 -8.90
N ALA A 191 -9.67 10.57 -9.41
CA ALA A 191 -9.18 11.63 -10.28
C ALA A 191 -8.16 12.53 -9.57
N ARG A 192 -8.42 12.93 -8.31
CA ARG A 192 -7.48 13.70 -7.49
C ARG A 192 -6.16 12.96 -7.27
N MET A 193 -6.22 11.65 -7.00
CA MET A 193 -5.02 10.83 -6.86
C MET A 193 -4.16 10.80 -8.14
N GLN A 194 -4.77 10.85 -9.32
CA GLN A 194 -4.02 10.94 -10.58
C GLN A 194 -3.47 12.34 -10.82
N GLU A 195 -4.26 13.37 -10.52
CA GLU A 195 -3.84 14.78 -10.64
C GLU A 195 -2.59 15.05 -9.81
N PHE A 196 -2.57 14.59 -8.56
CA PHE A 196 -1.49 14.84 -7.60
C PHE A 196 -0.57 13.63 -7.36
N GLN A 197 -0.57 12.64 -8.29
CA GLN A 197 0.34 11.51 -8.17
C GLN A 197 1.79 12.01 -8.10
N PRO A 198 2.57 11.56 -7.10
CA PRO A 198 3.95 11.99 -6.98
C PRO A 198 4.80 11.52 -8.16
N VAL A 199 5.78 12.33 -8.51
CA VAL A 199 6.83 11.98 -9.47
C VAL A 199 8.13 11.80 -8.72
N THR A 200 8.83 10.70 -8.99
CA THR A 200 10.21 10.47 -8.53
C THR A 200 11.08 10.48 -9.75
N THR A 201 11.83 11.56 -9.95
CA THR A 201 12.64 11.73 -11.16
C THR A 201 13.79 10.71 -11.22
N PRO A 202 14.39 10.46 -12.41
CA PRO A 202 15.57 9.59 -12.52
C PRO A 202 16.71 10.03 -11.60
N GLU A 203 16.91 11.34 -11.41
CA GLU A 203 17.93 11.90 -10.52
C GLU A 203 17.62 11.64 -9.03
N GLU A 204 16.33 11.58 -8.66
CA GLU A 204 15.90 11.18 -7.33
C GLU A 204 16.06 9.66 -7.13
N LEU A 205 15.69 8.85 -8.13
CA LEU A 205 15.87 7.38 -8.13
C LEU A 205 17.33 6.99 -7.95
N ALA A 206 18.24 7.67 -8.67
CA ALA A 206 19.68 7.44 -8.59
C ALA A 206 20.30 7.72 -7.20
N LYS A 207 19.57 8.43 -6.31
CA LYS A 207 20.01 8.71 -4.94
C LYS A 207 19.48 7.73 -3.91
N ILE A 208 18.64 6.78 -4.31
CA ILE A 208 18.14 5.74 -3.42
C ILE A 208 19.27 4.77 -3.10
N THR A 209 19.59 4.63 -1.81
CA THR A 209 20.63 3.73 -1.31
C THR A 209 20.06 2.56 -0.51
N VAL A 210 18.77 2.57 -0.27
CA VAL A 210 18.04 1.50 0.43
C VAL A 210 18.03 0.24 -0.44
N PRO A 211 18.31 -0.96 0.10
CA PRO A 211 18.17 -2.20 -0.67
C PRO A 211 16.79 -2.30 -1.28
N LEU A 212 16.71 -2.51 -2.59
CA LEU A 212 15.46 -2.48 -3.34
C LEU A 212 15.32 -3.69 -4.26
N LEU A 213 14.11 -4.26 -4.27
CA LEU A 213 13.71 -5.32 -5.17
C LEU A 213 12.57 -4.83 -6.07
N VAL A 214 12.75 -4.97 -7.38
CA VAL A 214 11.69 -4.80 -8.38
C VAL A 214 11.16 -6.18 -8.74
N ILE A 215 9.82 -6.37 -8.72
CA ILE A 215 9.18 -7.65 -9.08
C ILE A 215 8.10 -7.37 -10.13
N ASN A 216 8.20 -8.01 -11.28
CA ASN A 216 7.16 -7.92 -12.33
C ASN A 216 6.71 -9.29 -12.80
N GLY A 217 5.48 -9.33 -13.31
CA GLY A 217 4.98 -10.50 -14.02
C GLY A 217 5.65 -10.68 -15.38
N ASP A 218 5.82 -11.92 -15.83
CA ASP A 218 6.38 -12.25 -17.15
C ASP A 218 5.49 -11.81 -18.32
N LYS A 219 4.23 -11.46 -18.02
CA LYS A 219 3.23 -10.94 -18.98
C LYS A 219 2.73 -9.53 -18.61
N ASP A 220 3.37 -8.88 -17.64
CA ASP A 220 3.04 -7.51 -17.24
C ASP A 220 3.75 -6.51 -18.12
N THR A 221 3.03 -5.95 -19.09
CA THR A 221 3.50 -4.95 -20.05
C THR A 221 2.90 -3.56 -19.82
N ASP A 222 2.16 -3.37 -18.72
CA ASP A 222 1.28 -2.22 -18.54
C ASP A 222 2.01 -0.90 -18.21
N ASN A 223 3.17 -0.97 -17.54
CA ASN A 223 3.78 0.18 -16.87
C ASN A 223 5.27 0.38 -17.20
N GLY A 224 5.66 0.04 -18.43
CA GLY A 224 7.04 0.18 -18.90
C GLY A 224 7.96 -0.97 -18.48
N GLU A 225 9.21 -0.87 -18.89
CA GLU A 225 10.21 -1.93 -18.71
C GLU A 225 10.75 -1.96 -17.27
N PRO A 226 10.59 -3.07 -16.52
CA PRO A 226 11.08 -3.18 -15.15
C PRO A 226 12.62 -3.13 -15.06
N LYS A 227 13.33 -3.61 -16.09
CA LYS A 227 14.79 -3.50 -16.14
C LYS A 227 15.27 -2.06 -16.17
N ALA A 228 14.58 -1.18 -16.89
CA ALA A 228 14.92 0.25 -16.93
C ALA A 228 14.80 0.88 -15.53
N LEU A 229 13.80 0.48 -14.73
CA LEU A 229 13.67 0.93 -13.34
C LEU A 229 14.84 0.44 -12.48
N VAL A 230 15.23 -0.83 -12.61
CA VAL A 230 16.37 -1.39 -11.89
C VAL A 230 17.66 -0.66 -12.25
N ASP A 231 17.88 -0.37 -13.53
CA ASP A 231 19.09 0.32 -14.00
C ASP A 231 19.16 1.78 -13.50
N ALA A 232 18.01 2.40 -13.19
CA ALA A 232 17.93 3.74 -12.64
C ALA A 232 18.20 3.83 -11.14
N ILE A 233 18.21 2.69 -10.41
CA ILE A 233 18.35 2.66 -8.95
C ILE A 233 19.59 1.84 -8.58
N PRO A 234 20.65 2.45 -7.99
CA PRO A 234 21.88 1.74 -7.66
C PRO A 234 21.65 0.53 -6.73
N GLY A 235 22.11 -0.64 -7.15
CA GLY A 235 22.02 -1.85 -6.34
C GLY A 235 20.64 -2.52 -6.29
N ALA A 236 19.65 -2.00 -7.02
CA ALA A 236 18.34 -2.64 -7.14
C ALA A 236 18.46 -4.02 -7.82
N LYS A 237 17.58 -4.93 -7.45
CA LYS A 237 17.48 -6.28 -8.02
C LYS A 237 16.17 -6.46 -8.77
N LEU A 238 16.19 -7.33 -9.80
CA LEU A 238 15.00 -7.70 -10.56
C LEU A 238 14.64 -9.17 -10.32
N VAL A 239 13.37 -9.43 -10.09
CA VAL A 239 12.78 -10.78 -10.12
C VAL A 239 11.57 -10.75 -11.05
N ILE A 240 11.49 -11.69 -11.97
CA ILE A 240 10.33 -11.92 -12.81
C ILE A 240 9.57 -13.13 -12.26
N VAL A 241 8.26 -13.00 -12.12
CA VAL A 241 7.36 -14.04 -11.63
C VAL A 241 6.27 -14.32 -12.68
N PRO A 242 5.58 -15.47 -12.62
CA PRO A 242 4.47 -15.72 -13.55
C PRO A 242 3.33 -14.71 -13.36
N GLY A 243 2.68 -14.32 -14.46
CA GLY A 243 1.43 -13.56 -14.47
C GLY A 243 1.48 -12.22 -15.18
N ASP A 244 0.28 -11.68 -15.42
CA ASP A 244 0.04 -10.33 -15.90
C ASP A 244 0.02 -9.33 -14.74
N HIS A 245 -0.28 -8.05 -15.03
CA HIS A 245 -0.35 -6.99 -14.03
C HIS A 245 -1.29 -7.30 -12.85
N GLY A 246 -2.44 -7.90 -13.10
CA GLY A 246 -3.43 -8.24 -12.07
C GLY A 246 -3.15 -9.55 -11.34
N GLY A 247 -2.40 -10.47 -11.98
CA GLY A 247 -2.15 -11.83 -11.52
C GLY A 247 -0.85 -11.99 -10.72
N ALA A 248 0.22 -11.33 -11.11
CA ALA A 248 1.56 -11.55 -10.59
C ALA A 248 1.64 -11.46 -9.05
N MET A 249 1.04 -10.43 -8.43
CA MET A 249 1.04 -10.27 -6.97
C MET A 249 0.28 -11.37 -6.21
N ARG A 250 -0.52 -12.18 -6.91
CA ARG A 250 -1.33 -13.27 -6.33
C ARG A 250 -0.64 -14.62 -6.39
N THR A 251 0.55 -14.66 -6.97
CA THR A 251 1.32 -15.90 -7.12
C THR A 251 2.12 -16.23 -5.85
N PRO A 252 2.33 -17.52 -5.55
CA PRO A 252 3.25 -17.94 -4.48
C PRO A 252 4.68 -17.47 -4.73
N GLU A 253 5.10 -17.37 -6.01
CA GLU A 253 6.43 -16.92 -6.42
C GLU A 253 6.66 -15.46 -6.04
N PHE A 254 5.65 -14.59 -6.21
CA PHE A 254 5.72 -13.20 -5.73
C PHE A 254 5.90 -13.16 -4.21
N ALA A 255 5.07 -13.90 -3.46
CA ALA A 255 5.15 -13.95 -2.01
C ALA A 255 6.52 -14.44 -1.55
N LYS A 256 7.03 -15.52 -2.16
CA LYS A 256 8.35 -16.06 -1.86
C LYS A 256 9.46 -15.05 -2.12
N ALA A 257 9.45 -14.38 -3.27
CA ALA A 257 10.47 -13.39 -3.63
C ALA A 257 10.51 -12.22 -2.65
N VAL A 258 9.34 -11.71 -2.21
CA VAL A 258 9.25 -10.64 -1.21
C VAL A 258 9.79 -11.11 0.14
N VAL A 259 9.36 -12.27 0.64
CA VAL A 259 9.82 -12.83 1.93
C VAL A 259 11.32 -13.08 1.90
N ASP A 260 11.84 -13.75 0.86
CA ASP A 260 13.27 -14.04 0.71
C ASP A 260 14.13 -12.77 0.71
N PHE A 261 13.62 -11.69 0.13
CA PHE A 261 14.35 -10.42 0.08
C PHE A 261 14.34 -9.69 1.42
N LEU A 262 13.20 -9.64 2.09
CA LEU A 262 13.04 -8.88 3.34
C LEU A 262 13.67 -9.59 4.55
N THR A 263 13.80 -10.92 4.52
CA THR A 263 14.41 -11.72 5.62
C THR A 263 15.93 -11.77 5.58
N LYS A 264 16.56 -11.57 4.42
CA LYS A 264 18.03 -11.52 4.25
C LYS A 264 18.60 -10.17 4.69
#